data_38178f3bf901884d9956f91a8f539a82
#
_entry.id   38178f3bf901884d9956f91a8f539a82
#
_cell.length_a   1.000
_cell.length_b   1.000
_cell.length_c   1.000
_cell.angle_alpha   90.00
_cell.angle_beta   90.00
_cell.angle_gamma   90.00
#
_symmetry.space_group_name_H-M   'P 1'
#
loop_
_entity.id
_entity.type
_entity.pdbx_description
1 polymer ?
#
loop_
_entity_poly.entity_id
_entity_poly.type
_entity_poly.pdbx_seq_one_letter_code
_entity_poly.pdbx_strand_id
1 'polypeptide(L)'
;MASRLYDPFSDFAFGDRVCFLTGKALDAGDGQLPVFPGWMIREFDLEDKPFRMLDENTVSYGSLQLPCSAGAARVIGAVEAHVERAMLAGFEAVADLDQLDLFHCTAKILYGVVFNEIRAGMRQVLLSGETMNFSQALAHKFRNLHRMLQSLIVPMEFERCLPFSVLVLPVDSPPGTFSYRDEINTLVLSLRMRDFAIIATLQDNGTNAVYHEDVLQKISGKPLTPMQFEEICARYFYSAYLFNRLPEYTYMETPDKVYVEPMPLNDWTQKPLFDPWQAKTYAQVLENFWKPWGITQFEILKKQEKRMSFL
;
A
#
# COMPACT_ATOMS: atom_id res chain seq x y z
N MET A 1 -28.42 -11.49 10.02
CA MET A 1 -28.15 -11.44 8.57
C MET A 1 -26.72 -11.87 8.36
N ALA A 2 -26.41 -12.66 7.32
CA ALA A 2 -25.02 -12.93 6.97
C ALA A 2 -24.37 -11.61 6.51
N SER A 3 -23.10 -11.36 6.91
CA SER A 3 -22.37 -10.15 6.49
C SER A 3 -22.30 -10.09 4.97
N ARG A 4 -22.51 -8.90 4.40
CA ARG A 4 -22.36 -8.62 2.99
C ARG A 4 -20.88 -8.62 2.56
N LEU A 5 -19.99 -8.36 3.53
CA LEU A 5 -18.55 -8.30 3.30
C LEU A 5 -17.91 -9.67 3.54
N TYR A 6 -17.11 -10.09 2.58
CA TYR A 6 -16.29 -11.29 2.71
C TYR A 6 -15.09 -11.07 3.64
N ASP A 7 -14.79 -12.09 4.46
CA ASP A 7 -13.63 -12.06 5.35
C ASP A 7 -12.78 -13.33 5.15
N PRO A 8 -11.70 -13.27 4.36
CA PRO A 8 -10.83 -14.42 4.13
C PRO A 8 -10.07 -14.88 5.38
N PHE A 9 -9.97 -14.03 6.42
CA PHE A 9 -9.29 -14.35 7.67
C PHE A 9 -10.15 -15.18 8.63
N SER A 10 -11.48 -15.23 8.43
CA SER A 10 -12.37 -16.04 9.27
C SER A 10 -12.14 -17.53 9.05
N ASP A 11 -11.99 -17.95 7.79
CA ASP A 11 -11.79 -19.37 7.41
C ASP A 11 -10.37 -19.62 6.87
N PHE A 12 -9.49 -18.63 6.96
CA PHE A 12 -8.14 -18.64 6.42
C PHE A 12 -8.08 -19.04 4.93
N ALA A 13 -8.99 -18.46 4.14
CA ALA A 13 -9.28 -18.82 2.75
C ALA A 13 -8.37 -18.08 1.75
N PHE A 14 -7.09 -18.46 1.69
CA PHE A 14 -6.08 -17.89 0.79
C PHE A 14 -5.69 -18.83 -0.37
N GLY A 15 -6.57 -19.76 -0.71
CA GLY A 15 -6.36 -20.73 -1.79
C GLY A 15 -6.78 -20.22 -3.18
N ASP A 16 -6.53 -21.05 -4.21
CA ASP A 16 -6.81 -20.73 -5.61
C ASP A 16 -8.27 -21.01 -6.02
N ARG A 17 -9.11 -21.51 -5.10
CA ARG A 17 -10.47 -21.98 -5.41
C ARG A 17 -11.56 -20.95 -5.13
N VAL A 18 -11.22 -19.84 -4.54
CA VAL A 18 -12.14 -18.77 -4.18
C VAL A 18 -11.63 -17.43 -4.67
N CYS A 19 -12.54 -16.59 -5.13
CA CYS A 19 -12.19 -15.22 -5.51
C CYS A 19 -11.68 -14.45 -4.30
N PHE A 20 -10.51 -13.86 -4.40
CA PHE A 20 -9.85 -13.12 -3.30
C PHE A 20 -10.72 -11.99 -2.76
N LEU A 21 -11.56 -11.38 -3.61
CA LEU A 21 -12.33 -10.19 -3.25
C LEU A 21 -13.74 -10.53 -2.75
N THR A 22 -14.37 -11.58 -3.32
CA THR A 22 -15.79 -11.91 -3.05
C THR A 22 -15.99 -13.15 -2.21
N GLY A 23 -14.99 -14.00 -2.05
CA GLY A 23 -15.12 -15.32 -1.42
C GLY A 23 -15.93 -16.34 -2.20
N LYS A 24 -16.41 -16.00 -3.40
CA LYS A 24 -17.16 -16.95 -4.25
C LYS A 24 -16.21 -18.02 -4.78
N ALA A 25 -16.71 -19.26 -4.82
CA ALA A 25 -16.01 -20.34 -5.51
C ALA A 25 -15.76 -19.94 -6.97
N LEU A 26 -14.57 -20.27 -7.47
CA LEU A 26 -14.18 -20.00 -8.85
C LEU A 26 -14.65 -21.15 -9.75
N ASP A 27 -15.23 -20.80 -10.89
CA ASP A 27 -15.67 -21.70 -11.93
C ASP A 27 -14.58 -21.86 -13.03
N ALA A 28 -14.80 -22.78 -13.97
CA ALA A 28 -13.85 -23.04 -15.06
C ALA A 28 -13.58 -21.84 -16.00
N GLY A 29 -14.45 -20.82 -15.98
CA GLY A 29 -14.30 -19.58 -16.75
C GLY A 29 -13.63 -18.43 -15.98
N ASP A 30 -13.36 -18.63 -14.71
CA ASP A 30 -12.67 -17.66 -13.85
C ASP A 30 -11.14 -17.80 -13.98
N GLY A 31 -10.40 -16.81 -13.52
CA GLY A 31 -8.96 -16.77 -13.75
C GLY A 31 -8.15 -16.22 -12.61
N GLN A 32 -6.94 -15.83 -12.98
CA GLN A 32 -6.02 -15.12 -12.12
C GLN A 32 -5.92 -13.67 -12.58
N LEU A 33 -5.81 -12.76 -11.63
CA LEU A 33 -5.58 -11.34 -11.86
C LEU A 33 -4.17 -10.99 -11.40
N PRO A 34 -3.33 -10.33 -12.22
CA PRO A 34 -2.00 -9.93 -11.77
C PRO A 34 -2.09 -8.92 -10.61
N VAL A 35 -1.19 -9.05 -9.63
CA VAL A 35 -1.08 -8.13 -8.48
C VAL A 35 -0.76 -6.72 -8.98
N PHE A 36 0.24 -6.59 -9.82
CA PHE A 36 0.53 -5.34 -10.52
C PHE A 36 -0.33 -5.25 -11.78
N PRO A 37 -0.99 -4.12 -12.06
CA PRO A 37 -1.79 -3.97 -13.27
C PRO A 37 -1.04 -4.40 -14.53
N GLY A 38 -1.71 -5.11 -15.42
CA GLY A 38 -1.06 -5.67 -16.61
C GLY A 38 -0.38 -4.63 -17.52
N TRP A 39 -0.87 -3.39 -17.53
CA TRP A 39 -0.24 -2.30 -18.24
C TRP A 39 1.11 -1.89 -17.61
N MET A 40 1.23 -1.89 -16.24
CA MET A 40 2.51 -1.62 -15.58
C MET A 40 3.54 -2.70 -15.91
N ILE A 41 3.11 -3.97 -15.91
CA ILE A 41 3.97 -5.10 -16.29
C ILE A 41 4.54 -4.88 -17.69
N ARG A 42 3.70 -4.49 -18.65
CA ARG A 42 4.12 -4.26 -20.04
C ARG A 42 4.96 -3.00 -20.22
N GLU A 43 4.52 -1.87 -19.66
CA GLU A 43 5.17 -0.56 -19.84
C GLU A 43 6.60 -0.55 -19.29
N PHE A 44 6.83 -1.23 -18.16
CA PHE A 44 8.13 -1.23 -17.47
C PHE A 44 8.89 -2.55 -17.60
N ASP A 45 8.43 -3.46 -18.45
CA ASP A 45 9.06 -4.77 -18.70
C ASP A 45 9.31 -5.53 -17.38
N LEU A 46 8.25 -5.69 -16.57
CA LEU A 46 8.34 -6.27 -15.22
C LEU A 46 8.11 -7.77 -15.20
N GLU A 47 7.64 -8.42 -16.28
CA GLU A 47 7.20 -9.81 -16.29
C GLU A 47 8.19 -10.75 -15.58
N ASP A 48 9.45 -10.68 -15.96
CA ASP A 48 10.53 -11.52 -15.45
C ASP A 48 11.41 -10.81 -14.40
N LYS A 49 11.12 -9.54 -14.06
CA LYS A 49 11.92 -8.81 -13.06
C LYS A 49 11.73 -9.42 -11.67
N PRO A 50 12.81 -9.49 -10.88
CA PRO A 50 12.77 -10.10 -9.56
C PRO A 50 11.99 -9.25 -8.57
N PHE A 51 11.10 -9.90 -7.83
CA PHE A 51 10.39 -9.38 -6.65
C PHE A 51 10.83 -10.19 -5.44
N ARG A 52 11.30 -9.51 -4.39
CA ARG A 52 11.77 -10.18 -3.17
C ARG A 52 10.63 -10.33 -2.17
N MET A 53 10.36 -11.55 -1.76
CA MET A 53 9.38 -11.90 -0.74
C MET A 53 9.97 -11.76 0.68
N LEU A 54 9.12 -11.76 1.70
CA LEU A 54 9.56 -11.66 3.11
C LEU A 54 10.43 -12.83 3.58
N ASP A 55 10.19 -14.03 3.04
CA ASP A 55 10.99 -15.22 3.30
C ASP A 55 12.33 -15.22 2.56
N GLU A 56 12.71 -14.07 1.98
CA GLU A 56 13.91 -13.84 1.17
C GLU A 56 13.93 -14.55 -0.19
N ASN A 57 12.93 -15.37 -0.50
CA ASN A 57 12.77 -15.93 -1.83
C ASN A 57 12.51 -14.82 -2.86
N THR A 58 12.95 -15.09 -4.09
CA THR A 58 12.72 -14.19 -5.22
C THR A 58 11.75 -14.84 -6.18
N VAL A 59 10.69 -14.12 -6.52
CA VAL A 59 9.70 -14.47 -7.57
C VAL A 59 9.73 -13.41 -8.67
N SER A 60 9.03 -13.60 -9.78
CA SER A 60 8.88 -12.51 -10.74
C SER A 60 7.63 -11.68 -10.44
N TYR A 61 7.62 -10.39 -10.85
CA TYR A 61 6.43 -9.55 -10.76
C TYR A 61 5.23 -10.19 -11.48
N GLY A 62 5.44 -10.80 -12.65
CA GLY A 62 4.41 -11.47 -13.42
C GLY A 62 3.82 -12.71 -12.74
N SER A 63 4.58 -13.35 -11.83
CA SER A 63 4.11 -14.52 -11.08
C SER A 63 3.21 -14.19 -9.89
N LEU A 64 3.15 -12.92 -9.46
CA LEU A 64 2.29 -12.49 -8.38
C LEU A 64 0.84 -12.34 -8.88
N GLN A 65 -0.02 -13.29 -8.49
CA GLN A 65 -1.38 -13.41 -8.99
C GLN A 65 -2.41 -13.50 -7.86
N LEU A 66 -3.62 -13.07 -8.16
CA LEU A 66 -4.79 -13.15 -7.27
C LEU A 66 -5.89 -13.99 -7.93
N PRO A 67 -6.45 -15.02 -7.27
CA PRO A 67 -7.58 -15.79 -7.78
C PRO A 67 -8.80 -14.86 -7.84
N CYS A 68 -9.39 -14.68 -9.02
CA CYS A 68 -10.40 -13.66 -9.25
C CYS A 68 -11.54 -14.18 -10.14
N SER A 69 -12.79 -13.96 -9.70
CA SER A 69 -13.94 -14.23 -10.54
C SER A 69 -14.04 -13.24 -11.70
N ALA A 70 -14.57 -13.68 -12.84
CA ALA A 70 -14.73 -12.84 -14.02
C ALA A 70 -15.55 -11.56 -13.75
N GLY A 71 -16.51 -11.61 -12.81
CA GLY A 71 -17.27 -10.44 -12.39
C GLY A 71 -16.41 -9.42 -11.65
N ALA A 72 -15.62 -9.85 -10.67
CA ALA A 72 -14.72 -8.97 -9.94
C ALA A 72 -13.59 -8.44 -10.84
N ALA A 73 -13.01 -9.29 -11.67
CA ALA A 73 -11.95 -8.90 -12.62
C ALA A 73 -12.41 -7.79 -13.58
N ARG A 74 -13.68 -7.83 -14.04
CA ARG A 74 -14.27 -6.78 -14.89
C ARG A 74 -14.33 -5.42 -14.19
N VAL A 75 -14.78 -5.40 -12.93
CA VAL A 75 -14.88 -4.15 -12.16
C VAL A 75 -13.50 -3.59 -11.86
N ILE A 76 -12.57 -4.42 -11.38
CA ILE A 76 -11.18 -4.04 -11.14
C ILE A 76 -10.55 -3.50 -12.42
N GLY A 77 -10.72 -4.23 -13.55
CA GLY A 77 -10.18 -3.81 -14.83
C GLY A 77 -10.71 -2.46 -15.32
N ALA A 78 -11.96 -2.10 -14.99
CA ALA A 78 -12.51 -0.79 -15.34
C ALA A 78 -11.83 0.35 -14.55
N VAL A 79 -11.58 0.16 -13.24
CA VAL A 79 -10.84 1.11 -12.41
C VAL A 79 -9.38 1.19 -12.87
N GLU A 80 -8.73 0.04 -13.10
CA GLU A 80 -7.35 0.01 -13.58
C GLU A 80 -7.20 0.73 -14.94
N ALA A 81 -8.14 0.57 -15.87
CA ALA A 81 -8.11 1.26 -17.15
C ALA A 81 -8.34 2.78 -17.02
N HIS A 82 -9.09 3.22 -16.01
CA HIS A 82 -9.24 4.65 -15.71
C HIS A 82 -7.93 5.22 -15.16
N VAL A 83 -7.35 4.57 -14.17
CA VAL A 83 -6.07 4.95 -13.55
C VAL A 83 -4.92 4.87 -14.56
N GLU A 84 -4.87 3.83 -15.42
CA GLU A 84 -3.88 3.70 -16.50
C GLU A 84 -3.86 4.94 -17.40
N ARG A 85 -5.03 5.42 -17.84
CA ARG A 85 -5.09 6.62 -18.71
C ARG A 85 -4.50 7.85 -18.04
N ALA A 86 -4.79 8.06 -16.75
CA ALA A 86 -4.21 9.17 -16.01
C ALA A 86 -2.70 9.01 -15.83
N MET A 87 -2.24 7.82 -15.44
CA MET A 87 -0.82 7.54 -15.24
C MET A 87 0.00 7.64 -16.54
N LEU A 88 -0.58 7.29 -17.69
CA LEU A 88 0.04 7.49 -18.99
C LEU A 88 0.04 8.96 -19.43
N ALA A 89 -0.90 9.76 -18.98
CA ALA A 89 -0.95 11.20 -19.26
C ALA A 89 0.03 12.02 -18.40
N GLY A 90 0.49 11.49 -17.25
CA GLY A 90 1.48 12.11 -16.38
C GLY A 90 0.94 12.74 -15.09
N PHE A 91 1.80 13.50 -14.41
CA PHE A 91 1.56 14.00 -13.05
C PHE A 91 0.22 14.69 -12.87
N GLU A 92 -0.11 15.69 -13.69
CA GLU A 92 -1.32 16.50 -13.53
C GLU A 92 -2.59 15.62 -13.56
N ALA A 93 -2.66 14.67 -14.48
CA ALA A 93 -3.80 13.78 -14.60
C ALA A 93 -3.91 12.79 -13.42
N VAL A 94 -2.79 12.36 -12.86
CA VAL A 94 -2.78 11.50 -11.66
C VAL A 94 -3.15 12.28 -10.42
N ALA A 95 -2.71 13.53 -10.31
CA ALA A 95 -3.04 14.41 -9.19
C ALA A 95 -4.53 14.77 -9.15
N ASP A 96 -5.20 14.77 -10.31
CA ASP A 96 -6.65 15.04 -10.46
C ASP A 96 -7.52 13.79 -10.21
N LEU A 97 -6.94 12.59 -10.04
CA LEU A 97 -7.71 11.39 -9.75
C LEU A 97 -8.37 11.46 -8.36
N ASP A 98 -9.55 10.85 -8.26
CA ASP A 98 -10.19 10.64 -6.97
C ASP A 98 -9.29 9.80 -6.04
N GLN A 99 -9.24 10.18 -4.76
CA GLN A 99 -8.48 9.46 -3.74
C GLN A 99 -8.90 7.99 -3.62
N LEU A 100 -10.16 7.67 -3.90
CA LEU A 100 -10.66 6.30 -3.87
C LEU A 100 -10.14 5.47 -5.05
N ASP A 101 -10.01 6.04 -6.24
CA ASP A 101 -9.41 5.36 -7.40
C ASP A 101 -7.92 5.07 -7.16
N LEU A 102 -7.20 6.03 -6.61
CA LEU A 102 -5.79 5.85 -6.20
C LEU A 102 -5.66 4.79 -5.10
N PHE A 103 -6.57 4.81 -4.12
CA PHE A 103 -6.65 3.77 -3.08
C PHE A 103 -6.90 2.40 -3.69
N HIS A 104 -7.89 2.24 -4.56
CA HIS A 104 -8.20 0.96 -5.18
C HIS A 104 -6.99 0.35 -5.90
N CYS A 105 -6.25 1.18 -6.64
CA CYS A 105 -5.04 0.74 -7.34
C CYS A 105 -3.93 0.33 -6.34
N THR A 106 -3.60 1.20 -5.40
CA THR A 106 -2.50 0.97 -4.44
C THR A 106 -2.82 -0.12 -3.42
N ALA A 107 -4.06 -0.15 -2.90
CA ALA A 107 -4.52 -1.16 -1.96
C ALA A 107 -4.61 -2.55 -2.59
N LYS A 108 -5.04 -2.66 -3.86
CA LYS A 108 -5.04 -3.93 -4.60
C LYS A 108 -3.61 -4.47 -4.76
N ILE A 109 -2.64 -3.62 -5.08
CA ILE A 109 -1.23 -4.03 -5.19
C ILE A 109 -0.73 -4.52 -3.82
N LEU A 110 -0.85 -3.71 -2.77
CA LEU A 110 -0.35 -4.10 -1.45
C LEU A 110 -1.06 -5.34 -0.90
N TYR A 111 -2.40 -5.40 -1.01
CA TYR A 111 -3.13 -6.59 -0.58
C TYR A 111 -2.75 -7.83 -1.39
N GLY A 112 -2.50 -7.67 -2.68
CA GLY A 112 -2.03 -8.76 -3.54
C GLY A 112 -0.65 -9.29 -3.13
N VAL A 113 0.27 -8.41 -2.72
CA VAL A 113 1.56 -8.82 -2.13
C VAL A 113 1.31 -9.60 -0.83
N VAL A 114 0.52 -9.03 0.11
CA VAL A 114 0.15 -9.70 1.37
C VAL A 114 -0.48 -11.08 1.13
N PHE A 115 -1.39 -11.19 0.16
CA PHE A 115 -2.04 -12.46 -0.19
C PHE A 115 -1.02 -13.51 -0.64
N ASN A 116 -0.07 -13.13 -1.47
CA ASN A 116 1.00 -14.05 -1.94
C ASN A 116 1.99 -14.39 -0.83
N GLU A 117 2.30 -13.47 0.09
CA GLU A 117 3.11 -13.73 1.29
C GLU A 117 2.43 -14.75 2.21
N ILE A 118 1.14 -14.59 2.48
CA ILE A 118 0.37 -15.54 3.29
C ILE A 118 0.37 -16.92 2.62
N ARG A 119 0.17 -16.99 1.31
CA ARG A 119 0.21 -18.25 0.55
C ARG A 119 1.59 -18.93 0.61
N ALA A 120 2.66 -18.15 0.50
CA ALA A 120 4.03 -18.68 0.63
C ALA A 120 4.24 -19.27 2.03
N GLY A 121 3.85 -18.53 3.08
CA GLY A 121 3.90 -19.01 4.46
C GLY A 121 3.07 -20.28 4.70
N MET A 122 1.84 -20.34 4.14
CA MET A 122 1.01 -21.56 4.24
C MET A 122 1.66 -22.78 3.58
N ARG A 123 2.30 -22.61 2.42
CA ARG A 123 3.04 -23.71 1.75
C ARG A 123 4.21 -24.19 2.60
N GLN A 124 4.94 -23.26 3.23
CA GLN A 124 6.06 -23.58 4.11
C GLN A 124 5.58 -24.36 5.33
N VAL A 125 4.49 -23.96 5.97
CA VAL A 125 3.85 -24.68 7.08
C VAL A 125 3.46 -26.11 6.68
N LEU A 126 2.87 -26.29 5.51
CA LEU A 126 2.51 -27.62 5.01
C LEU A 126 3.73 -28.53 4.79
N LEU A 127 4.88 -27.94 4.46
CA LEU A 127 6.13 -28.69 4.24
C LEU A 127 6.89 -28.97 5.53
N SER A 128 6.93 -28.01 6.48
CA SER A 128 7.70 -28.10 7.72
C SER A 128 6.93 -28.73 8.88
N GLY A 129 5.58 -28.70 8.84
CA GLY A 129 4.72 -29.10 9.95
C GLY A 129 4.68 -28.07 11.11
N GLU A 130 5.31 -26.92 10.95
CA GLU A 130 5.27 -25.83 11.93
C GLU A 130 3.92 -25.09 11.87
N THR A 131 3.55 -24.37 12.94
CA THR A 131 2.34 -23.53 12.93
C THR A 131 2.66 -22.15 12.40
N MET A 132 1.83 -21.66 11.49
CA MET A 132 1.95 -20.27 11.02
C MET A 132 1.64 -19.30 12.17
N ASN A 133 2.65 -18.58 12.63
CA ASN A 133 2.51 -17.60 13.69
C ASN A 133 2.15 -16.24 13.10
N PHE A 134 0.85 -15.98 12.99
CA PHE A 134 0.34 -14.72 12.43
C PHE A 134 -0.12 -13.79 13.56
N SER A 135 0.50 -12.61 13.65
CA SER A 135 0.12 -11.62 14.66
C SER A 135 -1.35 -11.21 14.51
N GLN A 136 -2.11 -11.23 15.62
CA GLN A 136 -3.51 -10.77 15.62
C GLN A 136 -3.65 -9.33 15.12
N ALA A 137 -2.70 -8.45 15.45
CA ALA A 137 -2.69 -7.07 15.00
C ALA A 137 -2.50 -6.97 13.47
N LEU A 138 -1.63 -7.79 12.87
CA LEU A 138 -1.48 -7.86 11.42
C LEU A 138 -2.71 -8.44 10.75
N ALA A 139 -3.29 -9.52 11.30
CA ALA A 139 -4.54 -10.08 10.79
C ALA A 139 -5.67 -9.03 10.79
N HIS A 140 -5.76 -8.23 11.85
CA HIS A 140 -6.72 -7.14 11.95
C HIS A 140 -6.50 -6.07 10.87
N LYS A 141 -5.25 -5.62 10.68
CA LYS A 141 -4.91 -4.64 9.63
C LYS A 141 -5.26 -5.16 8.24
N PHE A 142 -4.85 -6.39 7.91
CA PHE A 142 -5.11 -6.96 6.58
C PHE A 142 -6.59 -7.24 6.32
N ARG A 143 -7.32 -7.65 7.36
CA ARG A 143 -8.79 -7.79 7.30
C ARG A 143 -9.46 -6.46 6.97
N ASN A 144 -9.07 -5.38 7.65
CA ASN A 144 -9.64 -4.06 7.39
C ASN A 144 -9.27 -3.55 5.99
N LEU A 145 -8.02 -3.74 5.55
CA LEU A 145 -7.61 -3.39 4.19
C LEU A 145 -8.46 -4.15 3.15
N HIS A 146 -8.64 -5.46 3.34
CA HIS A 146 -9.48 -6.27 2.47
C HIS A 146 -10.95 -5.82 2.46
N ARG A 147 -11.52 -5.51 3.64
CA ARG A 147 -12.89 -5.00 3.72
C ARG A 147 -13.08 -3.70 2.97
N MET A 148 -12.14 -2.74 3.13
CA MET A 148 -12.17 -1.47 2.40
C MET A 148 -11.99 -1.68 0.90
N LEU A 149 -11.13 -2.62 0.48
CA LEU A 149 -10.93 -2.94 -0.93
C LEU A 149 -12.21 -3.49 -1.60
N GLN A 150 -13.12 -4.07 -0.83
CA GLN A 150 -14.43 -4.50 -1.35
C GLN A 150 -15.33 -3.33 -1.78
N SER A 151 -14.95 -2.07 -1.51
CA SER A 151 -15.61 -0.90 -2.11
C SER A 151 -15.56 -0.89 -3.64
N LEU A 152 -14.68 -1.67 -4.25
CA LEU A 152 -14.70 -1.97 -5.70
C LEU A 152 -16.00 -2.63 -6.18
N ILE A 153 -16.66 -3.44 -5.33
CA ILE A 153 -17.79 -4.29 -5.71
C ILE A 153 -19.04 -4.07 -4.86
N VAL A 154 -18.90 -3.46 -3.71
CA VAL A 154 -19.97 -3.12 -2.77
C VAL A 154 -19.97 -1.61 -2.59
N PRO A 155 -21.08 -0.90 -2.84
CA PRO A 155 -21.14 0.53 -2.58
C PRO A 155 -20.79 0.82 -1.11
N MET A 156 -19.74 1.62 -0.90
CA MET A 156 -19.31 2.05 0.43
C MET A 156 -19.27 3.57 0.52
N GLU A 157 -19.58 4.07 1.69
CA GLU A 157 -19.44 5.48 2.05
C GLU A 157 -18.53 5.60 3.26
N PHE A 158 -17.43 6.32 3.10
CA PHE A 158 -16.49 6.59 4.18
C PHE A 158 -16.91 7.86 4.89
N GLU A 159 -17.25 7.75 6.17
CA GLU A 159 -17.74 8.86 6.98
C GLU A 159 -16.59 9.57 7.70
N ARG A 160 -16.75 10.86 7.97
CA ARG A 160 -15.82 11.75 8.68
C ARG A 160 -14.48 11.97 7.97
N CYS A 161 -13.75 10.94 7.67
CA CYS A 161 -12.48 11.01 6.95
C CYS A 161 -12.21 9.72 6.18
N LEU A 162 -11.34 9.81 5.17
CA LEU A 162 -10.85 8.61 4.50
C LEU A 162 -9.93 7.83 5.45
N PRO A 163 -10.06 6.50 5.53
CA PRO A 163 -9.20 5.66 6.36
C PRO A 163 -7.74 5.59 5.89
N PHE A 164 -7.44 6.15 4.75
CA PHE A 164 -6.16 6.12 4.05
C PHE A 164 -5.79 7.52 3.55
N SER A 165 -4.51 7.68 3.23
CA SER A 165 -4.02 8.84 2.48
C SER A 165 -3.16 8.40 1.31
N VAL A 166 -3.35 9.04 0.16
CA VAL A 166 -2.53 8.82 -1.03
C VAL A 166 -1.98 10.17 -1.50
N LEU A 167 -0.68 10.30 -1.45
CA LEU A 167 0.05 11.48 -1.85
C LEU A 167 0.60 11.29 -3.26
N VAL A 168 0.32 12.22 -4.16
CA VAL A 168 0.88 12.25 -5.51
C VAL A 168 1.86 13.42 -5.60
N LEU A 169 3.08 13.14 -6.05
CA LEU A 169 4.17 14.12 -6.12
C LEU A 169 4.77 14.17 -7.53
N PRO A 170 5.07 15.35 -8.07
CA PRO A 170 5.83 15.46 -9.30
C PRO A 170 7.30 15.08 -9.05
N VAL A 171 7.87 14.23 -9.91
CA VAL A 171 9.25 13.77 -9.79
C VAL A 171 9.95 13.83 -11.14
N ASP A 172 11.12 14.44 -11.17
CA ASP A 172 11.99 14.46 -12.35
C ASP A 172 12.73 13.12 -12.47
N SER A 173 12.06 12.13 -13.05
CA SER A 173 12.61 10.78 -13.22
C SER A 173 13.04 10.53 -14.67
N PRO A 174 14.14 9.78 -14.90
CA PRO A 174 14.50 9.33 -16.22
C PRO A 174 13.37 8.51 -16.87
N PRO A 175 13.19 8.59 -18.22
CA PRO A 175 12.21 7.76 -18.91
C PRO A 175 12.41 6.26 -18.63
N GLY A 176 11.30 5.52 -18.54
CA GLY A 176 11.31 4.09 -18.26
C GLY A 176 11.65 3.71 -16.80
N THR A 177 11.78 4.70 -15.92
CA THR A 177 11.99 4.42 -14.49
C THR A 177 10.72 3.83 -13.88
N PHE A 178 10.88 2.72 -13.16
CA PHE A 178 9.89 2.15 -12.28
C PHE A 178 10.55 1.79 -10.95
N SER A 179 9.91 2.17 -9.84
CA SER A 179 10.33 1.77 -8.50
C SER A 179 9.08 1.49 -7.67
N TYR A 180 9.08 0.35 -7.01
CA TYR A 180 8.08 -0.05 -6.02
C TYR A 180 8.77 -0.39 -4.72
N ARG A 181 8.22 0.07 -3.60
CA ARG A 181 8.59 -0.32 -2.25
C ARG A 181 7.33 -0.46 -1.41
N ASP A 182 7.35 -1.37 -0.49
CA ASP A 182 6.28 -1.57 0.48
C ASP A 182 6.81 -1.93 1.86
N GLU A 183 5.96 -1.72 2.85
CA GLU A 183 6.12 -2.21 4.20
C GLU A 183 4.75 -2.71 4.68
N ILE A 184 4.56 -4.01 4.58
CA ILE A 184 3.26 -4.63 4.84
C ILE A 184 2.82 -4.54 6.29
N ASN A 185 3.76 -4.45 7.25
CA ASN A 185 3.40 -4.35 8.67
C ASN A 185 2.76 -3.00 9.01
N THR A 186 3.10 -1.95 8.27
CA THR A 186 2.56 -0.59 8.45
C THR A 186 1.59 -0.19 7.35
N LEU A 187 1.40 -1.03 6.34
CA LEU A 187 0.55 -0.79 5.16
C LEU A 187 0.90 0.49 4.41
N VAL A 188 2.20 0.73 4.26
CA VAL A 188 2.73 1.83 3.46
C VAL A 188 3.36 1.28 2.20
N LEU A 189 3.12 1.95 1.09
CA LEU A 189 3.81 1.68 -0.16
C LEU A 189 4.19 2.96 -0.89
N SER A 190 5.18 2.85 -1.78
CA SER A 190 5.52 3.91 -2.73
C SER A 190 5.68 3.34 -4.13
N LEU A 191 5.24 4.14 -5.10
CA LEU A 191 5.41 3.90 -6.53
C LEU A 191 6.06 5.13 -7.14
N ARG A 192 7.07 4.96 -7.96
CA ARG A 192 7.65 6.04 -8.77
C ARG A 192 7.76 5.59 -10.21
N MET A 193 7.19 6.37 -11.10
CA MET A 193 7.21 6.11 -12.53
C MET A 193 7.02 7.41 -13.31
N ARG A 194 7.60 7.48 -14.51
CA ARG A 194 7.47 8.64 -15.40
C ARG A 194 7.84 9.95 -14.68
N ASP A 195 6.94 10.93 -14.67
CA ASP A 195 7.11 12.27 -14.08
C ASP A 195 6.40 12.44 -12.72
N PHE A 196 5.95 11.34 -12.13
CA PHE A 196 5.26 11.37 -10.83
C PHE A 196 5.64 10.20 -9.93
N ALA A 197 5.27 10.34 -8.68
CA ALA A 197 5.34 9.29 -7.68
C ALA A 197 4.15 9.32 -6.73
N ILE A 198 3.83 8.16 -6.18
CA ILE A 198 2.75 7.96 -5.22
C ILE A 198 3.34 7.41 -3.93
N ILE A 199 2.89 7.94 -2.79
CA ILE A 199 3.07 7.33 -1.46
C ILE A 199 1.67 7.09 -0.90
N ALA A 200 1.36 5.85 -0.54
CA ALA A 200 0.07 5.50 0.06
C ALA A 200 0.28 4.93 1.46
N THR A 201 -0.50 5.45 2.43
CA THR A 201 -0.63 4.91 3.77
C THR A 201 -2.07 4.44 3.94
N LEU A 202 -2.27 3.13 4.03
CA LEU A 202 -3.59 2.54 3.76
C LEU A 202 -4.48 2.36 5.00
N GLN A 203 -4.03 2.72 6.18
CA GLN A 203 -4.79 2.73 7.44
C GLN A 203 -4.22 3.73 8.44
N ASP A 204 -4.15 5.00 8.07
CA ASP A 204 -3.63 6.04 8.94
C ASP A 204 -4.65 7.15 9.27
N ASN A 205 -5.87 7.05 8.70
CA ASN A 205 -6.92 8.07 8.83
C ASN A 205 -6.41 9.49 8.49
N GLY A 206 -5.48 9.60 7.52
CA GLY A 206 -4.89 10.86 7.07
C GLY A 206 -3.80 11.44 7.99
N THR A 207 -3.44 10.76 9.09
CA THR A 207 -2.54 11.32 10.10
C THR A 207 -1.10 11.51 9.65
N ASN A 208 -0.58 10.67 8.74
CA ASN A 208 0.78 10.83 8.22
C ASN A 208 0.94 12.10 7.38
N ALA A 209 -0.06 12.44 6.57
CA ALA A 209 -0.05 13.68 5.80
C ALA A 209 0.03 14.90 6.73
N VAL A 210 -0.77 14.91 7.80
CA VAL A 210 -0.75 15.97 8.82
C VAL A 210 0.58 16.01 9.56
N TYR A 211 1.14 14.84 9.92
CA TYR A 211 2.44 14.74 10.59
C TYR A 211 3.60 15.33 9.78
N HIS A 212 3.51 15.30 8.44
CA HIS A 212 4.52 15.81 7.52
C HIS A 212 4.11 17.13 6.82
N GLU A 213 3.09 17.82 7.32
CA GLU A 213 2.55 19.03 6.66
C GLU A 213 3.61 20.09 6.39
N ASP A 214 4.53 20.32 7.33
CA ASP A 214 5.62 21.29 7.21
C ASP A 214 6.58 20.94 6.05
N VAL A 215 6.82 19.67 5.82
CA VAL A 215 7.65 19.17 4.71
C VAL A 215 6.89 19.28 3.40
N LEU A 216 5.62 18.87 3.38
CA LEU A 216 4.78 18.92 2.19
C LEU A 216 4.59 20.35 1.69
N GLN A 217 4.45 21.34 2.58
CA GLN A 217 4.39 22.73 2.21
C GLN A 217 5.66 23.24 1.52
N LYS A 218 6.85 22.78 1.94
CA LYS A 218 8.14 23.18 1.34
C LYS A 218 8.32 22.66 -0.09
N ILE A 219 7.77 21.49 -0.39
CA ILE A 219 7.89 20.83 -1.70
C ILE A 219 6.74 21.13 -2.65
N SER A 220 5.69 21.80 -2.16
CA SER A 220 4.49 22.09 -2.95
C SER A 220 4.83 22.77 -4.27
N GLY A 221 4.27 22.23 -5.38
CA GLY A 221 4.41 22.79 -6.72
C GLY A 221 5.81 22.66 -7.34
N LYS A 222 6.69 21.83 -6.78
CA LYS A 222 8.06 21.64 -7.31
C LYS A 222 8.31 20.18 -7.65
N PRO A 223 8.82 19.86 -8.85
CA PRO A 223 9.28 18.52 -9.15
C PRO A 223 10.43 18.12 -8.22
N LEU A 224 10.33 16.96 -7.62
CA LEU A 224 11.38 16.40 -6.77
C LEU A 224 12.42 15.69 -7.62
N THR A 225 13.68 15.77 -7.24
CA THR A 225 14.68 14.83 -7.76
C THR A 225 14.39 13.42 -7.20
N PRO A 226 14.85 12.35 -7.85
CA PRO A 226 14.70 10.99 -7.32
C PRO A 226 15.18 10.83 -5.87
N MET A 227 16.28 11.48 -5.51
CA MET A 227 16.84 11.44 -4.16
C MET A 227 15.93 12.13 -3.13
N GLN A 228 15.36 13.28 -3.47
CA GLN A 228 14.41 13.99 -2.61
C GLN A 228 13.13 13.16 -2.43
N PHE A 229 12.62 12.53 -3.49
CA PHE A 229 11.48 11.63 -3.37
C PHE A 229 11.78 10.46 -2.42
N GLU A 230 12.94 9.81 -2.54
CA GLU A 230 13.31 8.72 -1.61
C GLU A 230 13.46 9.22 -0.16
N GLU A 231 13.82 10.50 0.08
CA GLU A 231 13.79 11.09 1.42
C GLU A 231 12.36 11.22 1.96
N ILE A 232 11.40 11.67 1.12
CA ILE A 232 9.99 11.72 1.52
C ILE A 232 9.47 10.31 1.81
N CYS A 233 9.77 9.33 0.96
CA CYS A 233 9.42 7.94 1.23
C CYS A 233 9.96 7.47 2.58
N ALA A 234 11.26 7.69 2.85
CA ALA A 234 11.88 7.31 4.12
C ALA A 234 11.16 7.94 5.33
N ARG A 235 10.71 9.20 5.21
CA ARG A 235 9.94 9.90 6.25
C ARG A 235 8.59 9.22 6.50
N TYR A 236 7.84 8.93 5.43
CA TYR A 236 6.53 8.26 5.52
C TYR A 236 6.65 6.84 6.07
N PHE A 237 7.60 6.07 5.57
CA PHE A 237 7.85 4.72 6.07
C PHE A 237 8.27 4.73 7.55
N TYR A 238 9.15 5.65 7.94
CA TYR A 238 9.57 5.75 9.34
C TYR A 238 8.44 6.25 10.26
N SER A 239 7.69 7.28 9.87
CA SER A 239 6.56 7.76 10.67
C SER A 239 5.47 6.70 10.85
N ALA A 240 5.26 5.84 9.86
CA ALA A 240 4.31 4.73 9.96
C ALA A 240 4.72 3.70 11.04
N TYR A 241 6.02 3.52 11.30
CA TYR A 241 6.49 2.75 12.46
C TYR A 241 6.31 3.49 13.78
N LEU A 242 6.40 4.82 13.76
CA LEU A 242 6.18 5.63 14.96
C LEU A 242 4.70 5.78 15.31
N PHE A 243 3.80 5.52 14.36
CA PHE A 243 2.36 5.59 14.57
C PHE A 243 1.89 4.48 15.51
N ASN A 244 1.62 4.85 16.75
CA ASN A 244 1.34 3.92 17.84
C ASN A 244 -0.17 3.69 18.07
N ARG A 245 -0.94 3.64 16.99
CA ARG A 245 -2.35 3.28 17.01
C ARG A 245 -2.62 2.11 16.08
N LEU A 246 -3.58 1.29 16.46
CA LEU A 246 -4.21 0.33 15.57
C LEU A 246 -5.58 0.91 15.19
N PRO A 247 -5.73 1.48 13.99
CA PRO A 247 -7.00 2.04 13.58
C PRO A 247 -8.11 1.01 13.58
N GLU A 248 -9.25 1.38 14.10
CA GLU A 248 -10.47 0.58 14.12
C GLU A 248 -11.55 1.26 13.30
N TYR A 249 -12.43 0.44 12.72
CA TYR A 249 -13.49 0.90 11.83
C TYR A 249 -14.80 0.22 12.18
N THR A 250 -15.87 0.99 12.22
CA THR A 250 -17.23 0.47 12.32
C THR A 250 -17.79 0.31 10.91
N TYR A 251 -18.34 -0.87 10.63
CA TYR A 251 -19.01 -1.18 9.36
C TYR A 251 -20.51 -1.32 9.63
N MET A 252 -21.30 -0.38 9.12
CA MET A 252 -22.75 -0.42 9.23
C MET A 252 -23.36 -0.78 7.89
N GLU A 253 -23.88 -1.99 7.79
CA GLU A 253 -24.48 -2.53 6.57
C GLU A 253 -25.97 -2.12 6.46
N THR A 254 -26.34 -1.52 5.34
CA THR A 254 -27.72 -1.22 4.95
C THR A 254 -28.08 -1.98 3.68
N PRO A 255 -29.36 -2.02 3.25
CA PRO A 255 -29.74 -2.67 2.00
C PRO A 255 -28.99 -2.12 0.77
N ASP A 256 -28.69 -0.83 0.75
CA ASP A 256 -28.12 -0.14 -0.42
C ASP A 256 -26.59 -0.07 -0.39
N LYS A 257 -26.00 0.21 0.76
CA LYS A 257 -24.56 0.44 0.90
C LYS A 257 -24.03 0.08 2.29
N VAL A 258 -22.71 0.08 2.42
CA VAL A 258 -22.00 -0.06 3.69
C VAL A 258 -21.41 1.30 4.07
N TYR A 259 -21.69 1.76 5.28
CA TYR A 259 -21.02 2.91 5.86
C TYR A 259 -19.78 2.46 6.63
N VAL A 260 -18.67 3.13 6.40
CA VAL A 260 -17.39 2.85 7.08
C VAL A 260 -17.00 4.07 7.88
N GLU A 261 -17.04 3.96 9.19
CA GLU A 261 -16.68 5.05 10.09
C GLU A 261 -15.37 4.73 10.82
N PRO A 262 -14.30 5.52 10.58
CA PRO A 262 -13.08 5.42 11.37
C PRO A 262 -13.36 5.80 12.83
N MET A 263 -12.94 4.95 13.75
CA MET A 263 -13.00 5.27 15.18
C MET A 263 -11.98 6.36 15.51
N PRO A 264 -12.29 7.27 16.45
CA PRO A 264 -11.35 8.29 16.87
C PRO A 264 -10.03 7.69 17.35
N LEU A 265 -8.92 8.22 16.85
CA LEU A 265 -7.57 7.78 17.23
C LEU A 265 -7.14 8.27 18.63
N ASN A 266 -7.94 9.14 19.25
CA ASN A 266 -7.71 9.61 20.61
C ASN A 266 -7.88 8.45 21.59
N ASP A 267 -6.80 8.17 22.31
CA ASP A 267 -6.75 7.10 23.28
C ASP A 267 -6.91 7.65 24.71
N TRP A 268 -7.55 6.85 25.57
CA TRP A 268 -7.67 7.08 26.99
C TRP A 268 -6.30 7.08 27.72
N THR A 269 -5.26 6.53 27.07
CA THR A 269 -3.90 6.43 27.63
C THR A 269 -3.09 7.72 27.58
N GLN A 270 -3.59 8.79 26.96
CA GLN A 270 -2.89 10.07 26.72
C GLN A 270 -1.54 9.95 25.99
N LYS A 271 -1.26 8.80 25.36
CA LYS A 271 -0.06 8.64 24.54
C LYS A 271 -0.17 9.48 23.25
N PRO A 272 0.91 10.12 22.80
CA PRO A 272 0.89 10.83 21.52
C PRO A 272 0.62 9.83 20.36
N LEU A 273 0.06 10.33 19.24
CA LEU A 273 -0.23 9.51 18.06
C LEU A 273 1.02 8.87 17.46
N PHE A 274 2.13 9.57 17.54
CA PHE A 274 3.44 9.11 17.06
C PHE A 274 4.43 9.06 18.21
N ASP A 275 5.23 8.03 18.24
CA ASP A 275 6.38 7.97 19.14
C ASP A 275 7.41 9.05 18.77
N PRO A 276 8.28 9.46 19.70
CA PRO A 276 9.27 10.50 19.43
C PRO A 276 10.20 10.14 18.27
N TRP A 277 10.38 11.09 17.34
CA TRP A 277 11.30 10.96 16.23
C TRP A 277 12.75 10.80 16.72
N GLN A 278 13.40 9.73 16.30
CA GLN A 278 14.79 9.44 16.65
C GLN A 278 15.70 9.59 15.42
N ALA A 279 16.51 10.65 15.40
CA ALA A 279 17.36 10.99 14.27
C ALA A 279 18.30 9.85 13.84
N LYS A 280 18.84 9.08 14.81
CA LYS A 280 19.73 7.95 14.52
C LYS A 280 18.99 6.81 13.79
N THR A 281 17.80 6.45 14.27
CA THR A 281 16.97 5.41 13.66
C THR A 281 16.49 5.85 12.29
N TYR A 282 16.04 7.10 12.17
CA TYR A 282 15.67 7.66 10.88
C TYR A 282 16.83 7.64 9.88
N ALA A 283 18.05 7.98 10.31
CA ALA A 283 19.22 7.91 9.44
C ALA A 283 19.52 6.49 8.93
N GLN A 284 19.24 5.44 9.72
CA GLN A 284 19.33 4.04 9.28
C GLN A 284 18.27 3.73 8.21
N VAL A 285 17.03 4.20 8.42
CA VAL A 285 15.97 4.05 7.40
C VAL A 285 16.38 4.76 6.12
N LEU A 286 16.79 6.03 6.21
CA LEU A 286 17.16 6.85 5.06
C LEU A 286 18.37 6.27 4.28
N GLU A 287 19.34 5.67 4.96
CA GLU A 287 20.47 4.96 4.33
C GLU A 287 19.96 3.87 3.37
N ASN A 288 18.94 3.08 3.76
CA ASN A 288 18.37 2.06 2.90
C ASN A 288 17.72 2.66 1.64
N PHE A 289 17.05 3.80 1.77
CA PHE A 289 16.46 4.51 0.63
C PHE A 289 17.52 5.16 -0.27
N TRP A 290 18.60 5.68 0.31
CA TRP A 290 19.68 6.34 -0.39
C TRP A 290 20.84 5.42 -0.80
N LYS A 291 20.67 4.09 -0.60
CA LYS A 291 21.67 3.09 -1.01
C LYS A 291 22.12 3.23 -2.48
N PRO A 292 21.22 3.53 -3.46
CA PRO A 292 21.64 3.72 -4.85
C PRO A 292 22.66 4.84 -5.07
N TRP A 293 22.73 5.81 -4.16
CA TRP A 293 23.71 6.94 -4.20
C TRP A 293 24.91 6.72 -3.30
N GLY A 294 25.00 5.56 -2.64
CA GLY A 294 26.14 5.21 -1.78
C GLY A 294 26.25 6.05 -0.51
N ILE A 295 25.18 6.73 -0.08
CA ILE A 295 25.19 7.57 1.11
C ILE A 295 24.97 6.72 2.35
N THR A 296 25.88 6.80 3.30
CA THR A 296 25.88 6.02 4.54
C THR A 296 25.18 6.74 5.69
N GLN A 297 24.72 5.99 6.69
CA GLN A 297 24.16 6.53 7.92
C GLN A 297 25.08 7.56 8.59
N PHE A 298 26.40 7.31 8.59
CA PHE A 298 27.38 8.21 9.16
C PHE A 298 27.41 9.57 8.47
N GLU A 299 27.33 9.58 7.13
CA GLU A 299 27.27 10.81 6.35
C GLU A 299 25.96 11.55 6.58
N ILE A 300 24.84 10.83 6.68
CA ILE A 300 23.52 11.40 6.98
C ILE A 300 23.55 12.10 8.34
N LEU A 301 24.05 11.46 9.39
CA LEU A 301 24.12 12.02 10.72
C LEU A 301 25.07 13.22 10.79
N LYS A 302 26.24 13.15 10.14
CA LYS A 302 27.19 14.25 10.05
C LYS A 302 26.62 15.46 9.29
N LYS A 303 25.78 15.22 8.28
CA LYS A 303 25.08 16.25 7.53
C LYS A 303 23.93 16.88 8.32
N GLN A 304 23.25 16.11 9.18
CA GLN A 304 22.23 16.66 10.08
C GLN A 304 22.77 17.72 11.04
N GLU A 305 24.00 17.58 11.52
CA GLU A 305 24.68 18.63 12.29
C GLU A 305 24.83 19.94 11.49
N LYS A 306 24.82 19.86 10.14
CA LYS A 306 24.90 20.99 9.21
C LYS A 306 23.55 21.37 8.57
N ARG A 307 22.43 20.87 9.07
CA ARG A 307 21.06 21.07 8.53
C ARG A 307 20.92 20.74 7.03
N MET A 308 21.52 19.66 6.57
CA MET A 308 21.38 19.24 5.19
C MET A 308 20.25 18.19 5.07
N SER A 309 19.02 18.67 4.98
CA SER A 309 17.93 18.01 4.27
C SER A 309 17.97 18.49 2.81
N PHE A 310 17.72 17.61 1.84
CA PHE A 310 17.59 18.00 0.43
C PHE A 310 16.25 18.72 0.14
N LEU A 311 15.41 18.89 1.18
CA LEU A 311 14.09 19.52 1.12
C LEU A 311 14.13 20.96 1.63
#